data_b61ab0de543b7c3f06b856bafbda9ab5
#
_entry.id   b61ab0de543b7c3f06b856bafbda9ab5
#
_cell.length_a   1.000
_cell.length_b   1.000
_cell.length_c   1.000
_cell.angle_alpha   90.00
_cell.angle_beta   90.00
_cell.angle_gamma   90.00
#
_symmetry.space_group_name_H-M   'P 1'
#
loop_
_entity.id
_entity.type
_entity.pdbx_description
1 polymer ?
#
loop_
_entity_poly.entity_id
_entity_poly.type
_entity_poly.pdbx_seq_one_letter_code
_entity_poly.pdbx_strand_id
1 'polypeptide(L)'
;MMKISYHLSLLCSFIYLAGCQKNGEIIIMGNGLVIEDLVIGEGSEAQDYNKVVVNYTGTLEDGSIFDSSLKPGGTPFTFTLGVGSVIKGWDLGVKGMKVGGKRKLTIPADLGYGNNGAGNVIPPNATLTFEVELLEVEVY
;
A
#
# COMPACT_ATOMS: atom_id res chain seq x y z
N MET A 1 -41.13 11.87 -18.97
CA MET A 1 -39.79 11.65 -19.50
C MET A 1 -38.68 12.08 -18.57
N MET A 2 -38.81 13.17 -17.88
CA MET A 2 -37.73 13.63 -16.94
C MET A 2 -37.62 12.76 -15.68
N LYS A 3 -38.64 12.03 -15.28
CA LYS A 3 -38.63 11.20 -14.08
C LYS A 3 -37.74 9.95 -14.20
N ILE A 4 -37.51 9.45 -15.38
CA ILE A 4 -36.71 8.23 -15.61
C ILE A 4 -35.21 8.54 -15.45
N SER A 5 -34.81 9.76 -15.79
CA SER A 5 -33.43 10.19 -15.67
C SER A 5 -32.95 10.29 -14.21
N TYR A 6 -33.85 10.70 -13.32
CA TYR A 6 -33.53 10.81 -11.89
C TYR A 6 -33.36 9.47 -11.21
N HIS A 7 -34.14 8.47 -11.63
CA HIS A 7 -34.03 7.13 -11.06
C HIS A 7 -32.71 6.45 -11.44
N LEU A 8 -32.23 6.66 -12.65
CA LEU A 8 -30.96 6.11 -13.09
C LEU A 8 -29.78 6.71 -12.32
N SER A 9 -29.85 8.02 -12.08
CA SER A 9 -28.83 8.72 -11.31
C SER A 9 -28.79 8.27 -9.86
N LEU A 10 -29.93 8.01 -9.26
CA LEU A 10 -30.02 7.53 -7.88
C LEU A 10 -29.50 6.10 -7.76
N LEU A 11 -29.78 5.24 -8.74
CA LEU A 11 -29.29 3.87 -8.77
C LEU A 11 -27.77 3.82 -8.90
N CYS A 12 -27.18 4.65 -9.74
CA CYS A 12 -25.72 4.77 -9.87
C CYS A 12 -25.08 5.25 -8.56
N SER A 13 -25.70 6.19 -7.88
CA SER A 13 -25.24 6.70 -6.60
C SER A 13 -25.30 5.63 -5.50
N PHE A 14 -26.36 4.82 -5.50
CA PHE A 14 -26.52 3.73 -4.55
C PHE A 14 -25.53 2.58 -4.80
N ILE A 15 -25.31 2.20 -6.05
CA ILE A 15 -24.33 1.20 -6.45
C ILE A 15 -22.92 1.68 -6.07
N TYR A 16 -22.64 2.96 -6.22
CA TYR A 16 -21.37 3.54 -5.81
C TYR A 16 -21.16 3.43 -4.30
N LEU A 17 -22.17 3.70 -3.49
CA LEU A 17 -22.11 3.57 -2.04
C LEU A 17 -22.02 2.10 -1.58
N ALA A 18 -22.68 1.19 -2.26
CA ALA A 18 -22.61 -0.24 -1.99
C ALA A 18 -21.28 -0.84 -2.47
N GLY A 19 -20.70 -0.25 -3.52
CA GLY A 19 -19.45 -0.68 -4.07
C GLY A 19 -18.24 0.10 -3.55
N CYS A 20 -18.27 0.58 -2.30
CA CYS A 20 -17.19 1.35 -1.68
C CYS A 20 -15.81 0.70 -1.70
N GLN A 21 -15.69 -0.44 -2.33
CA GLN A 21 -14.44 -1.04 -2.70
C GLN A 21 -14.13 -0.64 -4.13
N LYS A 22 -13.65 0.58 -4.30
CA LYS A 22 -12.99 0.92 -5.55
C LYS A 22 -11.73 0.08 -5.62
N ASN A 23 -11.81 -0.95 -6.41
CA ASN A 23 -10.65 -1.69 -6.83
C ASN A 23 -9.71 -0.73 -7.54
N GLY A 24 -8.50 -0.76 -7.10
CA GLY A 24 -7.58 0.25 -7.29
C GLY A 24 -7.15 0.53 -8.68
N GLU A 25 -6.91 1.75 -8.81
CA GLU A 25 -6.08 2.34 -9.83
C GLU A 25 -4.67 1.76 -9.71
N ILE A 26 -4.12 1.28 -10.83
CA ILE A 26 -2.72 0.86 -10.88
C ILE A 26 -1.91 2.04 -11.39
N ILE A 27 -0.95 2.48 -10.60
CA ILE A 27 -0.04 3.56 -10.94
C ILE A 27 1.35 2.97 -11.17
N ILE A 28 1.90 3.19 -12.36
CA ILE A 28 3.28 2.82 -12.68
C ILE A 28 4.12 4.08 -12.70
N MET A 29 5.03 4.20 -11.74
CA MET A 29 5.91 5.37 -11.64
C MET A 29 7.12 5.22 -12.56
N GLY A 30 7.71 6.35 -12.96
CA GLY A 30 8.86 6.36 -13.86
C GLY A 30 10.13 5.69 -13.30
N ASN A 31 10.19 5.49 -11.99
CA ASN A 31 11.29 4.77 -11.31
C ASN A 31 11.05 3.25 -11.20
N GLY A 32 9.97 2.74 -11.77
CA GLY A 32 9.63 1.33 -11.76
C GLY A 32 8.77 0.86 -10.59
N LEU A 33 8.46 1.72 -9.63
CA LEU A 33 7.53 1.40 -8.55
C LEU A 33 6.13 1.25 -9.11
N VAL A 34 5.46 0.14 -8.79
CA VAL A 34 4.05 -0.09 -9.15
C VAL A 34 3.21 -0.06 -7.88
N ILE A 35 2.21 0.79 -7.88
CA ILE A 35 1.27 0.98 -6.77
C ILE A 35 -0.11 0.55 -7.21
N GLU A 36 -0.72 -0.37 -6.47
CA GLU A 36 -2.09 -0.82 -6.72
C GLU A 36 -2.91 -0.69 -5.44
N ASP A 37 -3.94 0.14 -5.46
CA ASP A 37 -4.86 0.25 -4.34
C ASP A 37 -5.85 -0.91 -4.34
N LEU A 38 -5.71 -1.82 -3.40
CA LEU A 38 -6.63 -2.94 -3.24
C LEU A 38 -7.91 -2.52 -2.51
N VAL A 39 -7.75 -1.67 -1.50
CA VAL A 39 -8.85 -1.05 -0.76
C VAL A 39 -8.46 0.40 -0.50
N ILE A 40 -9.37 1.31 -0.80
CA ILE A 40 -9.18 2.73 -0.47
C ILE A 40 -9.79 2.98 0.90
N GLY A 41 -8.95 3.43 1.84
CA GLY A 41 -9.40 3.76 3.19
C GLY A 41 -10.18 5.08 3.23
N GLU A 42 -10.85 5.29 4.34
CA GLU A 42 -11.67 6.49 4.57
C GLU A 42 -11.10 7.40 5.67
N GLY A 43 -10.04 6.95 6.34
CA GLY A 43 -9.42 7.70 7.42
C GLY A 43 -8.38 8.71 6.96
N SER A 44 -7.53 9.13 7.88
CA SER A 44 -6.49 10.13 7.64
C SER A 44 -5.50 9.66 6.59
N GLU A 45 -5.04 10.58 5.74
CA GLU A 45 -4.06 10.31 4.70
C GLU A 45 -2.64 10.41 5.24
N ALA A 46 -1.81 9.42 4.86
CA ALA A 46 -0.41 9.39 5.23
C ALA A 46 0.39 10.39 4.38
N GLN A 47 1.08 11.30 5.05
CA GLN A 47 1.94 12.30 4.46
C GLN A 47 3.37 12.15 4.96
N ASP A 48 4.31 12.81 4.28
CA ASP A 48 5.69 12.86 4.75
C ASP A 48 5.77 13.38 6.19
N TYR A 49 6.66 12.79 6.96
CA TYR A 49 6.90 13.10 8.38
C TYR A 49 5.83 12.59 9.36
N ASN A 50 4.75 12.01 8.86
CA ASN A 50 3.79 11.36 9.75
C ASN A 50 4.36 10.03 10.27
N LYS A 51 4.05 9.72 11.51
CA LYS A 51 4.28 8.39 12.06
C LYS A 51 3.11 7.51 11.67
N VAL A 52 3.40 6.38 11.05
CA VAL A 52 2.38 5.46 10.53
C VAL A 52 2.53 4.08 11.15
N VAL A 53 1.41 3.39 11.30
CA VAL A 53 1.35 2.01 11.78
C VAL A 53 0.72 1.16 10.70
N VAL A 54 1.42 0.11 10.29
CA VAL A 54 0.98 -0.75 9.19
C VAL A 54 1.05 -2.23 9.55
N ASN A 55 0.17 -3.02 8.95
CA ASN A 55 0.39 -4.45 8.76
C ASN A 55 0.92 -4.66 7.36
N TYR A 56 1.78 -5.67 7.19
CA TYR A 56 2.34 -5.95 5.87
C TYR A 56 2.69 -7.42 5.70
N THR A 57 2.74 -7.84 4.45
CA THR A 57 3.30 -9.11 4.02
C THR A 57 4.17 -8.87 2.79
N GLY A 58 5.43 -9.26 2.87
CA GLY A 58 6.38 -9.14 1.77
C GLY A 58 6.66 -10.50 1.13
N THR A 59 6.65 -10.52 -0.22
CA THR A 59 6.92 -11.73 -1.01
C THR A 59 8.01 -11.46 -2.03
N LEU A 60 8.76 -12.52 -2.36
CA LEU A 60 9.72 -12.54 -3.45
C LEU A 60 9.03 -12.85 -4.79
N GLU A 61 9.78 -12.81 -5.88
CA GLU A 61 9.25 -13.08 -7.23
C GLU A 61 8.67 -14.48 -7.38
N ASP A 62 9.19 -15.46 -6.63
CA ASP A 62 8.67 -16.83 -6.63
C ASP A 62 7.40 -17.00 -5.79
N GLY A 63 6.90 -15.93 -5.16
CA GLY A 63 5.73 -15.95 -4.29
C GLY A 63 6.00 -16.34 -2.85
N SER A 64 7.24 -16.67 -2.49
CA SER A 64 7.58 -16.99 -1.10
C SER A 64 7.52 -15.76 -0.21
N ILE A 65 6.95 -15.93 0.99
CA ILE A 65 6.88 -14.86 1.99
C ILE A 65 8.24 -14.77 2.69
N PHE A 66 8.85 -13.58 2.64
CA PHE A 66 10.12 -13.36 3.34
C PHE A 66 9.95 -12.64 4.68
N ASP A 67 8.86 -11.91 4.86
CA ASP A 67 8.52 -11.26 6.13
C ASP A 67 7.04 -10.88 6.16
N SER A 68 6.47 -10.85 7.38
CA SER A 68 5.09 -10.43 7.59
C SER A 68 4.88 -10.00 9.04
N SER A 69 4.17 -8.91 9.25
CA SER A 69 3.71 -8.50 10.57
C SER A 69 2.60 -9.42 11.11
N LEU A 70 1.94 -10.16 10.21
CA LEU A 70 0.82 -11.04 10.54
C LEU A 70 1.24 -12.46 10.94
N LYS A 71 2.54 -12.74 10.96
CA LYS A 71 3.07 -14.02 11.42
C LYS A 71 2.78 -14.24 12.91
N PRO A 72 2.75 -15.50 13.41
CA PRO A 72 2.59 -15.77 14.83
C PRO A 72 3.63 -15.00 15.66
N GLY A 73 3.16 -14.27 16.67
CA GLY A 73 4.00 -13.39 17.49
C GLY A 73 4.38 -12.06 16.83
N GLY A 74 3.95 -11.84 15.60
CA GLY A 74 4.18 -10.58 14.91
C GLY A 74 3.32 -9.45 15.46
N THR A 75 3.77 -8.21 15.25
CA THR A 75 3.06 -7.00 15.66
C THR A 75 3.05 -6.02 14.47
N PRO A 76 2.09 -5.10 14.44
CA PRO A 76 2.12 -4.02 13.45
C PRO A 76 3.43 -3.24 13.52
N PHE A 77 3.87 -2.77 12.37
CA PHE A 77 5.13 -2.05 12.23
C PHE A 77 4.89 -0.54 12.22
N THR A 78 5.66 0.18 13.02
CA THR A 78 5.56 1.63 13.15
C THR A 78 6.81 2.29 12.60
N PHE A 79 6.64 3.29 11.74
CA PHE A 79 7.77 4.06 11.21
C PHE A 79 7.34 5.48 10.84
N THR A 80 8.31 6.37 10.69
CA THR A 80 8.07 7.73 10.18
C THR A 80 8.24 7.75 8.67
N LEU A 81 7.23 8.22 7.98
CA LEU A 81 7.17 8.23 6.52
C LEU A 81 8.05 9.33 5.93
N GLY A 82 8.76 9.03 4.87
CA GLY A 82 9.47 10.01 4.05
C GLY A 82 10.85 10.44 4.57
N VAL A 83 11.39 9.76 5.60
CA VAL A 83 12.67 10.15 6.23
C VAL A 83 13.78 9.11 6.01
N GLY A 84 13.55 8.12 5.17
CA GLY A 84 14.57 7.09 4.89
C GLY A 84 14.74 6.05 5.98
N SER A 85 13.80 5.93 6.91
CA SER A 85 13.83 4.89 7.95
C SER A 85 13.45 3.51 7.44
N VAL A 86 12.84 3.43 6.27
CA VAL A 86 12.45 2.22 5.56
C VAL A 86 12.99 2.25 4.14
N ILE A 87 12.85 1.15 3.39
CA ILE A 87 13.23 1.13 1.98
C ILE A 87 12.47 2.20 1.19
N LYS A 88 13.11 2.71 0.15
CA LYS A 88 12.60 3.84 -0.62
C LYS A 88 11.23 3.57 -1.25
N GLY A 89 11.00 2.32 -1.67
CA GLY A 89 9.70 1.90 -2.19
C GLY A 89 8.57 2.06 -1.20
N TRP A 90 8.83 1.94 0.09
CA TRP A 90 7.84 2.19 1.13
C TRP A 90 7.60 3.68 1.36
N ASP A 91 8.67 4.47 1.45
CA ASP A 91 8.53 5.93 1.61
C ASP A 91 7.72 6.55 0.47
N LEU A 92 7.92 6.05 -0.75
CA LEU A 92 7.17 6.52 -1.92
C LEU A 92 5.79 5.87 -2.03
N GLY A 93 5.69 4.58 -1.71
CA GLY A 93 4.50 3.78 -1.96
C GLY A 93 3.41 3.90 -0.90
N VAL A 94 3.77 4.13 0.36
CA VAL A 94 2.80 4.29 1.46
C VAL A 94 2.23 5.69 1.50
N LYS A 95 2.96 6.67 1.02
CA LYS A 95 2.50 8.06 0.94
C LYS A 95 1.19 8.13 0.15
N GLY A 96 0.21 8.83 0.72
CA GLY A 96 -1.11 8.98 0.10
C GLY A 96 -2.12 7.91 0.47
N MET A 97 -1.71 6.84 1.17
CA MET A 97 -2.66 5.88 1.71
C MET A 97 -3.53 6.53 2.79
N LYS A 98 -4.77 6.08 2.89
CA LYS A 98 -5.67 6.47 3.96
C LYS A 98 -5.85 5.32 4.95
N VAL A 99 -6.03 5.65 6.21
CA VAL A 99 -6.29 4.65 7.27
C VAL A 99 -7.49 3.77 6.87
N GLY A 100 -7.32 2.47 6.99
CA GLY A 100 -8.27 1.46 6.54
C GLY A 100 -8.00 0.97 5.13
N GLY A 101 -7.06 1.59 4.40
CA GLY A 101 -6.69 1.18 3.06
C GLY A 101 -5.70 0.03 3.03
N LYS A 102 -5.69 -0.68 1.91
CA LYS A 102 -4.69 -1.70 1.56
C LYS A 102 -4.09 -1.37 0.21
N ARG A 103 -2.79 -1.49 0.11
CA ARG A 103 -2.05 -1.17 -1.11
C ARG A 103 -1.03 -2.25 -1.40
N LYS A 104 -0.98 -2.66 -2.67
CA LYS A 104 0.05 -3.57 -3.15
C LYS A 104 1.16 -2.75 -3.79
N LEU A 105 2.39 -2.96 -3.34
CA LEU A 105 3.57 -2.29 -3.86
C LEU A 105 4.47 -3.32 -4.53
N THR A 106 4.78 -3.11 -5.80
CA THR A 106 5.82 -3.87 -6.50
C THR A 106 7.05 -2.99 -6.59
N ILE A 107 8.10 -3.37 -5.89
CA ILE A 107 9.27 -2.52 -5.63
C ILE A 107 10.48 -3.12 -6.34
N PRO A 108 11.02 -2.43 -7.37
CA PRO A 108 12.26 -2.87 -8.01
C PRO A 108 13.43 -2.80 -7.02
N ALA A 109 14.48 -3.55 -7.29
CA ALA A 109 15.64 -3.66 -6.40
C ALA A 109 16.24 -2.30 -6.03
N ASP A 110 16.27 -1.35 -6.96
CA ASP A 110 16.82 -0.01 -6.72
C ASP A 110 16.06 0.78 -5.64
N LEU A 111 14.81 0.45 -5.42
CA LEU A 111 13.98 1.07 -4.39
C LEU A 111 13.80 0.16 -3.16
N GLY A 112 14.43 -1.00 -3.18
CA GLY A 112 14.44 -1.99 -2.11
C GLY A 112 15.84 -2.20 -1.55
N TYR A 113 16.32 -3.44 -1.62
CA TYR A 113 17.61 -3.81 -1.03
C TYR A 113 18.75 -3.89 -2.05
N GLY A 114 18.50 -3.56 -3.32
CA GLY A 114 19.52 -3.40 -4.34
C GLY A 114 20.35 -4.66 -4.62
N ASN A 115 21.61 -4.44 -4.97
CA ASN A 115 22.56 -5.49 -5.33
C ASN A 115 23.01 -6.32 -4.13
N ASN A 116 22.85 -5.83 -2.92
CA ASN A 116 23.31 -6.50 -1.71
C ASN A 116 22.27 -7.48 -1.16
N GLY A 117 21.00 -7.29 -1.48
CA GLY A 117 19.93 -8.02 -0.85
C GLY A 117 19.87 -7.78 0.66
N ALA A 118 19.27 -8.70 1.40
CA ALA A 118 19.19 -8.62 2.85
C ALA A 118 19.39 -10.00 3.47
N GLY A 119 20.56 -10.23 4.03
CA GLY A 119 20.93 -11.49 4.67
C GLY A 119 20.73 -12.70 3.75
N ASN A 120 20.24 -13.78 4.32
CA ASN A 120 19.91 -15.00 3.58
C ASN A 120 18.45 -15.01 3.08
N VAL A 121 17.73 -13.92 3.27
CA VAL A 121 16.27 -13.86 3.07
C VAL A 121 15.92 -13.20 1.75
N ILE A 122 16.57 -12.10 1.41
CA ILE A 122 16.34 -11.35 0.17
C ILE A 122 17.59 -11.45 -0.70
N PRO A 123 17.48 -12.09 -1.87
CA PRO A 123 18.62 -12.21 -2.78
C PRO A 123 19.01 -10.86 -3.39
N PRO A 124 20.23 -10.75 -3.97
CA PRO A 124 20.62 -9.58 -4.74
C PRO A 124 19.67 -9.31 -5.91
N ASN A 125 19.42 -8.07 -6.18
CA ASN A 125 18.60 -7.60 -7.32
C ASN A 125 17.14 -8.08 -7.30
N ALA A 126 16.60 -8.37 -6.11
CA ALA A 126 15.24 -8.88 -5.98
C ALA A 126 14.19 -7.77 -6.14
N THR A 127 13.19 -8.06 -6.94
CA THR A 127 11.93 -7.30 -6.95
C THR A 127 11.05 -7.82 -5.81
N LEU A 128 10.56 -6.90 -5.01
CA LEU A 128 9.76 -7.22 -3.83
C LEU A 128 8.31 -6.83 -4.05
N THR A 129 7.40 -7.65 -3.54
CA THR A 129 5.98 -7.31 -3.52
C THR A 129 5.51 -7.24 -2.07
N PHE A 130 4.89 -6.12 -1.70
CA PHE A 130 4.30 -5.95 -0.37
C PHE A 130 2.82 -5.68 -0.50
N GLU A 131 2.04 -6.34 0.33
CA GLU A 131 0.69 -5.88 0.65
C GLU A 131 0.77 -5.15 1.99
N VAL A 132 0.35 -3.89 1.99
CA VAL A 132 0.42 -3.00 3.14
C VAL A 132 -0.97 -2.52 3.51
N GLU A 133 -1.33 -2.68 4.78
CA GLU A 133 -2.55 -2.13 5.35
C GLU A 133 -2.20 -1.00 6.31
N LEU A 134 -2.76 0.18 6.09
CA LEU A 134 -2.53 1.33 6.96
C LEU A 134 -3.54 1.32 8.12
N LEU A 135 -3.02 1.21 9.33
CA LEU A 135 -3.84 1.12 10.55
C LEU A 135 -4.01 2.46 11.25
N GLU A 136 -2.94 3.25 11.34
CA GLU A 136 -2.93 4.53 12.06
C GLU A 136 -1.99 5.54 11.39
N VAL A 137 -2.34 6.81 11.51
CA VAL A 137 -1.51 7.96 11.15
C VAL A 137 -1.49 8.92 12.33
N GLU A 138 -0.30 9.20 12.85
CA GLU A 138 -0.09 10.23 13.86
C GLU A 138 0.54 11.46 13.19
N VAL A 139 -0.06 12.61 13.42
CA VAL A 139 0.39 13.92 12.91
C VAL A 139 0.97 14.70 14.09
N TYR A 140 2.17 15.27 13.93
CA TYR A 140 2.83 16.12 14.94
C TYR A 140 2.66 17.60 14.60
#